data_33f60725d839ceeb2435d4178b773dca
#
_entry.id   33f60725d839ceeb2435d4178b773dca
#
_cell.length_a   1.000
_cell.length_b   1.000
_cell.length_c   1.000
_cell.angle_alpha   90.00
_cell.angle_beta   90.00
_cell.angle_gamma   90.00
#
_symmetry.space_group_name_H-M   'P 1'
#
loop_
_entity.id
_entity.type
_entity.pdbx_description
1 polymer ?
#
loop_
_entity_poly.entity_id
_entity_poly.type
_entity_poly.pdbx_seq_one_letter_code
_entity_poly.pdbx_strand_id
1 'polypeptide(L)'
;GGIIAGFGARIGMGCNLASFFTGIPQFSVHAWFFTLATLVGVWVAAQVVSLPLFRSKVKLVAATEQKPITQNPARAKIFFVLGVLVLVGISVWIVWLMAFKPTPEGKNISPLAIAMLCGVGFGFIISRAQICFTSAFRDLFVTGRGMMARAVIVGMMVSTIGVFSYIMLGMPPKIMWAGPNTIIGGFLFGFGIVLAGGCECGWMYRAVEGQVHYWIVGIGNVIGASLLALTWDYYAEPLATSFPRINL
;
A
#
# COMPACT_ATOMS: atom_id res chain seq x y z
N GLY A 1 -0.63 -7.15 -13.87
CA GLY A 1 -1.21 -6.66 -12.61
C GLY A 1 -0.50 -5.39 -12.14
N GLY A 2 0.83 -5.44 -11.93
CA GLY A 2 1.57 -4.29 -11.40
C GLY A 2 1.38 -2.99 -12.18
N ILE A 3 1.47 -3.01 -13.49
CA ILE A 3 1.28 -1.83 -14.35
C ILE A 3 -0.12 -1.22 -14.15
N ILE A 4 -1.15 -2.05 -14.15
CA ILE A 4 -2.54 -1.60 -13.96
C ILE A 4 -2.73 -1.03 -12.56
N ALA A 5 -2.15 -1.66 -11.53
CA ALA A 5 -2.21 -1.19 -10.16
C ALA A 5 -1.52 0.17 -9.99
N GLY A 6 -0.30 0.33 -10.52
CA GLY A 6 0.45 1.58 -10.46
C GLY A 6 -0.24 2.74 -11.19
N PHE A 7 -0.76 2.46 -12.38
CA PHE A 7 -1.54 3.42 -13.15
C PHE A 7 -2.82 3.81 -12.40
N GLY A 8 -3.57 2.82 -11.88
CA GLY A 8 -4.79 3.05 -11.11
C GLY A 8 -4.55 3.82 -9.81
N ALA A 9 -3.49 3.49 -9.08
CA ALA A 9 -3.11 4.21 -7.86
C ALA A 9 -2.80 5.68 -8.15
N ARG A 10 -2.14 5.96 -9.25
CA ARG A 10 -1.74 7.32 -9.59
C ARG A 10 -2.92 8.16 -10.09
N ILE A 11 -3.77 7.64 -11.00
CA ILE A 11 -4.95 8.36 -11.48
C ILE A 11 -5.99 8.55 -10.36
N GLY A 12 -6.15 7.56 -9.48
CA GLY A 12 -6.99 7.63 -8.30
C GLY A 12 -6.39 8.45 -7.15
N MET A 13 -5.20 9.02 -7.32
CA MET A 13 -4.49 9.86 -6.35
C MET A 13 -4.27 9.20 -4.98
N GLY A 14 -4.12 7.87 -4.95
CA GLY A 14 -3.89 7.14 -3.73
C GLY A 14 -3.81 5.63 -3.91
N CYS A 15 -3.48 4.94 -2.84
CA CYS A 15 -3.53 3.50 -2.71
C CYS A 15 -4.41 3.13 -1.50
N ASN A 16 -4.58 1.85 -1.23
CA ASN A 16 -5.40 1.42 -0.09
C ASN A 16 -4.91 2.01 1.25
N LEU A 17 -3.60 2.14 1.46
CA LEU A 17 -3.07 2.76 2.68
C LEU A 17 -3.42 4.25 2.74
N ALA A 18 -3.19 4.98 1.65
CA ALA A 18 -3.42 6.41 1.60
C ALA A 18 -4.92 6.78 1.63
N SER A 19 -5.77 6.01 0.94
CA SER A 19 -7.20 6.30 0.90
C SER A 19 -7.94 5.68 2.08
N PHE A 20 -7.71 4.40 2.38
CA PHE A 20 -8.46 3.70 3.42
C PHE A 20 -8.02 4.11 4.83
N PHE A 21 -6.71 4.01 5.17
CA PHE A 21 -6.22 4.32 6.52
C PHE A 21 -5.97 5.80 6.77
N THR A 22 -5.85 6.62 5.74
CA THR A 22 -5.57 8.05 5.91
C THR A 22 -6.76 8.89 5.48
N GLY A 23 -7.31 8.65 4.29
CA GLY A 23 -8.35 9.48 3.71
C GLY A 23 -9.72 9.32 4.38
N ILE A 24 -10.15 8.09 4.68
CA ILE A 24 -11.42 7.84 5.39
C ILE A 24 -11.39 8.45 6.81
N PRO A 25 -10.36 8.23 7.63
CA PRO A 25 -10.22 8.90 8.92
C PRO A 25 -10.19 10.43 8.87
N GLN A 26 -9.80 11.02 7.75
CA GLN A 26 -9.82 12.46 7.51
C GLN A 26 -11.16 12.96 6.93
N PHE A 27 -12.17 12.10 6.84
CA PHE A 27 -13.50 12.40 6.29
C PHE A 27 -13.46 12.89 4.83
N SER A 28 -12.46 12.53 4.05
CA SER A 28 -12.35 12.88 2.63
C SER A 28 -13.31 12.04 1.78
N VAL A 29 -14.20 12.68 1.04
CA VAL A 29 -15.15 12.02 0.12
C VAL A 29 -14.42 11.20 -0.95
N HIS A 30 -13.30 11.72 -1.46
CA HIS A 30 -12.41 11.00 -2.36
C HIS A 30 -12.09 9.58 -1.89
N ALA A 31 -11.76 9.43 -0.60
CA ALA A 31 -11.35 8.15 -0.03
C ALA A 31 -12.48 7.11 -0.04
N TRP A 32 -13.71 7.54 0.15
CA TRP A 32 -14.90 6.68 0.07
C TRP A 32 -15.13 6.19 -1.36
N PHE A 33 -15.13 7.10 -2.33
CA PHE A 33 -15.29 6.72 -3.75
C PHE A 33 -14.18 5.80 -4.23
N PHE A 34 -12.92 6.10 -3.86
CA PHE A 34 -11.78 5.24 -4.18
C PHE A 34 -11.95 3.84 -3.59
N THR A 35 -12.33 3.74 -2.32
CA THR A 35 -12.47 2.46 -1.62
C THR A 35 -13.60 1.62 -2.21
N LEU A 36 -14.78 2.22 -2.48
CA LEU A 36 -15.90 1.53 -3.09
C LEU A 36 -15.56 1.05 -4.51
N ALA A 37 -14.92 1.89 -5.31
CA ALA A 37 -14.47 1.52 -6.65
C ALA A 37 -13.42 0.39 -6.61
N THR A 38 -12.50 0.44 -5.64
CA THR A 38 -11.51 -0.63 -5.42
C THR A 38 -12.16 -1.95 -5.06
N LEU A 39 -13.18 -1.94 -4.21
CA LEU A 39 -13.94 -3.16 -3.85
C LEU A 39 -14.61 -3.79 -5.08
N VAL A 40 -15.22 -2.96 -5.93
CA VAL A 40 -15.82 -3.43 -7.20
C VAL A 40 -14.75 -4.00 -8.12
N GLY A 41 -13.61 -3.31 -8.26
CA GLY A 41 -12.47 -3.78 -9.05
C GLY A 41 -11.91 -5.13 -8.56
N VAL A 42 -11.77 -5.30 -7.25
CA VAL A 42 -11.35 -6.55 -6.62
C VAL A 42 -12.35 -7.67 -6.88
N TRP A 43 -13.64 -7.39 -6.75
CA TRP A 43 -14.69 -8.36 -7.00
C TRP A 43 -14.69 -8.84 -8.45
N VAL A 44 -14.64 -7.92 -9.41
CA VAL A 44 -14.56 -8.25 -10.86
C VAL A 44 -13.30 -9.07 -11.15
N ALA A 45 -12.15 -8.64 -10.65
CA ALA A 45 -10.89 -9.36 -10.85
C ALA A 45 -10.93 -10.77 -10.22
N ALA A 46 -11.55 -10.93 -9.06
CA ALA A 46 -11.71 -12.22 -8.40
C ALA A 46 -12.54 -13.18 -9.27
N GLN A 47 -13.61 -12.69 -9.93
CA GLN A 47 -14.40 -13.47 -10.88
C GLN A 47 -13.57 -13.85 -12.12
N VAL A 48 -12.82 -12.91 -12.66
CA VAL A 48 -11.96 -13.16 -13.84
C VAL A 48 -10.89 -14.20 -13.54
N VAL A 49 -10.21 -14.10 -12.39
CA VAL A 49 -9.15 -15.06 -12.00
C VAL A 49 -9.73 -16.44 -11.67
N SER A 50 -10.97 -16.52 -11.24
CA SER A 50 -11.65 -17.80 -10.96
C SER A 50 -12.08 -18.55 -12.22
N LEU A 51 -12.07 -17.90 -13.41
CA LEU A 51 -12.36 -18.54 -14.68
C LEU A 51 -11.37 -19.68 -14.96
N PRO A 52 -11.82 -20.79 -15.57
CA PRO A 52 -10.98 -21.97 -15.82
C PRO A 52 -9.75 -21.67 -16.71
N LEU A 53 -9.81 -20.59 -17.50
CA LEU A 53 -8.72 -20.14 -18.35
C LEU A 53 -7.48 -19.68 -17.56
N PHE A 54 -7.69 -19.08 -16.38
CA PHE A 54 -6.64 -18.59 -15.50
C PHE A 54 -6.30 -19.57 -14.37
N ARG A 55 -7.03 -20.67 -14.29
CA ARG A 55 -6.81 -21.70 -13.28
C ARG A 55 -5.53 -22.45 -13.61
N SER A 56 -4.42 -22.03 -13.04
CA SER A 56 -3.14 -22.72 -13.12
C SER A 56 -3.35 -24.16 -12.61
N LYS A 57 -2.95 -25.16 -13.41
CA LYS A 57 -2.89 -26.58 -12.99
C LYS A 57 -1.70 -26.76 -12.03
N VAL A 58 -1.65 -25.99 -10.96
CA VAL A 58 -0.64 -26.18 -9.91
C VAL A 58 -0.97 -27.50 -9.23
N LYS A 59 -0.12 -28.52 -9.40
CA LYS A 59 -0.14 -29.70 -8.57
C LYS A 59 0.07 -29.21 -7.13
N LEU A 60 -0.92 -29.39 -6.29
CA LEU A 60 -0.77 -29.22 -4.84
C LEU A 60 0.26 -30.25 -4.42
N VAL A 61 1.51 -29.83 -4.29
CA VAL A 61 2.54 -30.64 -3.62
C VAL A 61 2.12 -30.67 -2.15
N ALA A 62 1.80 -31.85 -1.67
CA ALA A 62 1.41 -32.03 -0.28
C ALA A 62 2.49 -31.42 0.62
N ALA A 63 2.07 -30.66 1.64
CA ALA A 63 2.98 -29.98 2.55
C ALA A 63 4.00 -30.92 3.23
N THR A 64 3.76 -32.22 3.16
CA THR A 64 4.61 -33.30 3.70
C THR A 64 5.92 -33.48 2.92
N GLU A 65 6.02 -33.00 1.67
CA GLU A 65 7.27 -33.10 0.87
C GLU A 65 8.13 -31.83 0.90
N GLN A 66 7.73 -30.80 1.61
CA GLN A 66 8.62 -29.68 1.86
C GLN A 66 9.72 -30.15 2.82
N LYS A 67 10.85 -30.61 2.26
CA LYS A 67 12.10 -30.74 3.03
C LYS A 67 12.27 -29.45 3.83
N PRO A 68 12.46 -29.54 5.15
CA PRO A 68 12.78 -28.35 5.94
C PRO A 68 13.99 -27.71 5.28
N ILE A 69 13.83 -26.45 4.86
CA ILE A 69 14.93 -25.67 4.30
C ILE A 69 15.92 -25.56 5.45
N THR A 70 16.93 -26.42 5.42
CA THR A 70 18.04 -26.37 6.38
C THR A 70 18.75 -25.05 6.09
N GLN A 71 18.36 -24.02 6.83
CA GLN A 71 18.99 -22.71 6.71
C GLN A 71 20.44 -22.91 7.14
N ASN A 72 21.35 -22.71 6.20
CA ASN A 72 22.77 -22.76 6.46
C ASN A 72 23.08 -21.73 7.56
N PRO A 73 23.51 -22.11 8.78
CA PRO A 73 23.64 -21.19 9.91
C PRO A 73 24.57 -20.01 9.61
N ALA A 74 25.51 -20.20 8.67
CA ALA A 74 26.38 -19.14 8.20
C ALA A 74 25.60 -18.07 7.41
N ARG A 75 24.66 -18.46 6.56
CA ARG A 75 23.81 -17.49 5.82
C ARG A 75 22.89 -16.72 6.76
N ALA A 76 22.29 -17.38 7.73
CA ALA A 76 21.44 -16.71 8.73
C ALA A 76 22.23 -15.65 9.51
N LYS A 77 23.48 -15.94 9.93
CA LYS A 77 24.36 -14.95 10.57
C LYS A 77 24.70 -13.78 9.66
N ILE A 78 24.98 -14.03 8.38
CA ILE A 78 25.28 -12.95 7.40
C ILE A 78 24.05 -12.02 7.24
N PHE A 79 22.84 -12.57 7.07
CA PHE A 79 21.64 -11.76 6.95
C PHE A 79 21.31 -10.99 8.24
N PHE A 80 21.57 -11.57 9.40
CA PHE A 80 21.44 -10.89 10.68
C PHE A 80 22.41 -9.72 10.80
N VAL A 81 23.68 -9.92 10.49
CA VAL A 81 24.70 -8.86 10.52
C VAL A 81 24.37 -7.75 9.51
N LEU A 82 23.95 -8.10 8.27
CA LEU A 82 23.48 -7.14 7.29
C LEU A 82 22.28 -6.33 7.79
N GLY A 83 21.32 -6.98 8.43
CA GLY A 83 20.15 -6.31 9.02
C GLY A 83 20.56 -5.31 10.11
N VAL A 84 21.48 -5.70 10.99
CA VAL A 84 22.01 -4.81 12.04
C VAL A 84 22.77 -3.63 11.41
N LEU A 85 23.61 -3.85 10.41
CA LEU A 85 24.33 -2.78 9.70
C LEU A 85 23.37 -1.78 9.03
N VAL A 86 22.31 -2.26 8.40
CA VAL A 86 21.29 -1.40 7.79
C VAL A 86 20.56 -0.58 8.87
N LEU A 87 20.18 -1.19 9.99
CA LEU A 87 19.55 -0.47 11.10
C LEU A 87 20.46 0.60 11.70
N VAL A 88 21.73 0.28 11.91
CA VAL A 88 22.75 1.25 12.38
C VAL A 88 22.91 2.37 11.34
N GLY A 89 23.02 2.05 10.06
CA GLY A 89 23.12 3.04 8.99
C GLY A 89 21.92 4.00 8.94
N ILE A 90 20.70 3.47 9.06
CA ILE A 90 19.47 4.28 9.14
C ILE A 90 19.48 5.15 10.40
N SER A 91 19.87 4.62 11.54
CA SER A 91 19.94 5.37 12.80
C SER A 91 20.94 6.52 12.73
N VAL A 92 22.12 6.26 12.20
CA VAL A 92 23.16 7.30 11.95
C VAL A 92 22.64 8.36 10.99
N TRP A 93 21.94 7.96 9.92
CA TRP A 93 21.35 8.91 8.97
C TRP A 93 20.26 9.78 9.60
N ILE A 94 19.39 9.20 10.45
CA ILE A 94 18.37 9.97 11.20
C ILE A 94 19.06 11.00 12.10
N VAL A 95 20.10 10.60 12.85
CA VAL A 95 20.85 11.51 13.72
C VAL A 95 21.54 12.61 12.90
N TRP A 96 22.12 12.26 11.76
CA TRP A 96 22.73 13.21 10.84
C TRP A 96 21.71 14.23 10.30
N LEU A 97 20.50 13.76 9.91
CA LEU A 97 19.43 14.64 9.46
C LEU A 97 18.93 15.58 10.57
N MET A 98 18.92 15.12 11.81
CA MET A 98 18.56 15.97 12.96
C MET A 98 19.61 17.03 13.25
N ALA A 99 20.91 16.67 13.09
CA ALA A 99 22.01 17.54 13.46
C ALA A 99 22.38 18.57 12.37
N PHE A 100 22.29 18.18 11.10
CA PHE A 100 22.90 18.96 10.00
C PHE A 100 21.91 19.55 8.99
N LYS A 101 20.66 19.14 8.94
CA LYS A 101 19.68 19.82 8.09
C LYS A 101 18.99 20.96 8.85
N PRO A 102 18.97 22.16 8.26
CA PRO A 102 18.24 23.27 8.84
C PRO A 102 16.76 22.89 8.94
N THR A 103 16.24 22.93 10.13
CA THR A 103 14.81 22.82 10.37
C THR A 103 14.13 24.09 9.84
N PRO A 104 12.98 23.96 9.13
CA PRO A 104 12.19 25.14 8.79
C PRO A 104 11.91 25.98 10.03
N GLU A 105 11.93 27.30 9.89
CA GLU A 105 11.68 28.22 11.00
C GLU A 105 10.45 27.82 11.78
N GLY A 106 10.58 27.71 13.11
CA GLY A 106 9.51 27.29 14.03
C GLY A 106 9.34 25.80 14.27
N LYS A 107 10.22 24.91 13.77
CA LYS A 107 10.18 23.48 14.07
C LYS A 107 11.46 23.00 14.76
N ASN A 108 11.29 22.30 15.87
CA ASN A 108 12.41 21.76 16.66
C ASN A 108 13.03 20.46 16.10
N ILE A 109 12.35 19.81 15.14
CA ILE A 109 12.78 18.51 14.59
C ILE A 109 12.60 18.51 13.08
N SER A 110 13.59 17.95 12.35
CA SER A 110 13.49 17.78 10.90
C SER A 110 12.32 16.88 10.52
N PRO A 111 11.37 17.35 9.69
CA PRO A 111 10.22 16.53 9.26
C PRO A 111 10.66 15.25 8.52
N LEU A 112 11.83 15.26 7.86
CA LEU A 112 12.37 14.10 7.18
C LEU A 112 12.85 13.02 8.17
N ALA A 113 13.44 13.42 9.29
CA ALA A 113 13.87 12.49 10.35
C ALA A 113 12.66 11.78 11.00
N ILE A 114 11.58 12.52 11.28
CA ILE A 114 10.32 11.94 11.78
C ILE A 114 9.74 10.97 10.75
N ALA A 115 9.69 11.33 9.48
CA ALA A 115 9.18 10.47 8.42
C ALA A 115 9.98 9.17 8.29
N MET A 116 11.31 9.22 8.41
CA MET A 116 12.16 8.03 8.40
C MET A 116 11.90 7.13 9.63
N LEU A 117 11.78 7.70 10.82
CA LEU A 117 11.49 6.95 12.03
C LEU A 117 10.13 6.25 11.93
N CYS A 118 9.10 6.97 11.49
CA CYS A 118 7.77 6.41 11.22
C CYS A 118 7.83 5.33 10.14
N GLY A 119 8.61 5.53 9.07
CA GLY A 119 8.79 4.57 7.99
C GLY A 119 9.37 3.23 8.47
N VAL A 120 10.39 3.27 9.33
CA VAL A 120 10.96 2.05 9.95
C VAL A 120 9.90 1.35 10.82
N GLY A 121 9.16 2.10 11.64
CA GLY A 121 8.08 1.55 12.46
C GLY A 121 6.98 0.89 11.61
N PHE A 122 6.53 1.56 10.56
CA PHE A 122 5.54 1.00 9.62
C PHE A 122 6.07 -0.25 8.91
N GLY A 123 7.31 -0.24 8.44
CA GLY A 123 7.92 -1.39 7.79
C GLY A 123 7.95 -2.60 8.70
N PHE A 124 8.33 -2.42 9.96
CA PHE A 124 8.33 -3.48 10.97
C PHE A 124 6.92 -4.03 11.24
N ILE A 125 5.94 -3.15 11.45
CA ILE A 125 4.55 -3.55 11.72
C ILE A 125 3.97 -4.30 10.53
N ILE A 126 4.14 -3.80 9.30
CA ILE A 126 3.61 -4.42 8.08
C ILE A 126 4.23 -5.80 7.85
N SER A 127 5.54 -5.92 8.03
CA SER A 127 6.25 -7.21 7.89
C SER A 127 5.78 -8.24 8.93
N ARG A 128 5.61 -7.84 10.19
CA ARG A 128 5.17 -8.75 11.26
C ARG A 128 3.69 -9.11 11.18
N ALA A 129 2.85 -8.16 10.86
CA ALA A 129 1.40 -8.35 10.75
C ALA A 129 0.98 -8.94 9.40
N GLN A 130 1.86 -8.93 8.39
CA GLN A 130 1.60 -9.37 7.02
C GLN A 130 0.31 -8.78 6.43
N ILE A 131 0.06 -7.52 6.73
CA ILE A 131 -1.16 -6.82 6.30
C ILE A 131 -1.16 -6.69 4.78
N CYS A 132 -2.18 -7.26 4.16
CA CYS A 132 -2.38 -7.16 2.73
C CYS A 132 -3.87 -6.91 2.43
N PHE A 133 -4.17 -5.73 1.89
CA PHE A 133 -5.54 -5.37 1.52
C PHE A 133 -6.10 -6.26 0.41
N THR A 134 -5.26 -6.70 -0.53
CA THR A 134 -5.67 -7.66 -1.56
C THR A 134 -6.17 -8.94 -0.92
N SER A 135 -5.45 -9.50 0.05
CA SER A 135 -5.89 -10.69 0.77
C SER A 135 -7.16 -10.41 1.57
N ALA A 136 -7.26 -9.25 2.23
CA ALA A 136 -8.43 -8.90 3.02
C ALA A 136 -9.71 -8.89 2.19
N PHE A 137 -9.69 -8.26 1.02
CA PHE A 137 -10.88 -8.13 0.17
C PHE A 137 -11.10 -9.35 -0.73
N ARG A 138 -10.03 -9.85 -1.37
CA ARG A 138 -10.12 -11.04 -2.24
C ARG A 138 -10.61 -12.26 -1.46
N ASP A 139 -10.04 -12.51 -0.29
CA ASP A 139 -10.37 -13.71 0.47
C ASP A 139 -11.80 -13.64 1.03
N LEU A 140 -12.30 -12.44 1.28
CA LEU A 140 -13.70 -12.23 1.63
C LEU A 140 -14.64 -12.67 0.49
N PHE A 141 -14.31 -12.31 -0.76
CA PHE A 141 -15.16 -12.64 -1.92
C PHE A 141 -14.96 -14.06 -2.44
N VAL A 142 -13.74 -14.61 -2.36
CA VAL A 142 -13.41 -15.92 -2.94
C VAL A 142 -13.58 -17.05 -1.94
N THR A 143 -13.16 -16.86 -0.70
CA THR A 143 -13.15 -17.94 0.32
C THR A 143 -14.11 -17.69 1.50
N GLY A 144 -14.74 -16.51 1.57
CA GLY A 144 -15.58 -16.12 2.70
C GLY A 144 -14.81 -15.88 4.01
N ARG A 145 -13.47 -15.88 3.98
CA ARG A 145 -12.63 -15.66 5.17
C ARG A 145 -12.50 -14.18 5.47
N GLY A 146 -13.17 -13.71 6.53
CA GLY A 146 -13.20 -12.30 6.93
C GLY A 146 -12.21 -11.90 8.01
N MET A 147 -11.29 -12.75 8.45
CA MET A 147 -10.39 -12.45 9.57
C MET A 147 -9.51 -11.22 9.28
N MET A 148 -8.86 -11.18 8.12
CA MET A 148 -8.01 -10.05 7.73
C MET A 148 -8.84 -8.78 7.49
N ALA A 149 -10.04 -8.90 6.90
CA ALA A 149 -10.94 -7.77 6.69
C ALA A 149 -11.38 -7.15 8.03
N ARG A 150 -11.71 -7.97 9.03
CA ARG A 150 -12.04 -7.50 10.38
C ARG A 150 -10.86 -6.77 11.03
N ALA A 151 -9.65 -7.31 10.93
CA ALA A 151 -8.44 -6.68 11.47
C ALA A 151 -8.19 -5.30 10.81
N VAL A 152 -8.39 -5.20 9.49
CA VAL A 152 -8.27 -3.94 8.75
C VAL A 152 -9.32 -2.91 9.22
N ILE A 153 -10.58 -3.34 9.41
CA ILE A 153 -11.67 -2.46 9.89
C ILE A 153 -11.37 -1.96 11.31
N VAL A 154 -10.95 -2.85 12.22
CA VAL A 154 -10.57 -2.45 13.59
C VAL A 154 -9.40 -1.47 13.57
N GLY A 155 -8.37 -1.73 12.77
CA GLY A 155 -7.25 -0.81 12.58
C GLY A 155 -7.69 0.56 12.06
N MET A 156 -8.65 0.59 11.13
CA MET A 156 -9.24 1.83 10.62
C MET A 156 -10.00 2.60 11.71
N MET A 157 -10.81 1.91 12.53
CA MET A 157 -11.51 2.56 13.64
C MET A 157 -10.55 3.23 14.62
N VAL A 158 -9.49 2.54 15.01
CA VAL A 158 -8.45 3.09 15.89
C VAL A 158 -7.75 4.27 15.22
N SER A 159 -7.41 4.15 13.93
CA SER A 159 -6.81 5.24 13.16
C SER A 159 -7.73 6.45 13.08
N THR A 160 -9.05 6.26 12.92
CA THR A 160 -10.04 7.35 12.88
C THR A 160 -10.04 8.15 14.17
N ILE A 161 -10.01 7.49 15.33
CA ILE A 161 -9.94 8.17 16.64
C ILE A 161 -8.67 9.03 16.74
N GLY A 162 -7.51 8.46 16.35
CA GLY A 162 -6.24 9.19 16.39
C GLY A 162 -6.18 10.37 15.42
N VAL A 163 -6.61 10.17 14.18
CA VAL A 163 -6.60 11.22 13.15
C VAL A 163 -7.61 12.32 13.47
N PHE A 164 -8.81 11.96 13.95
CA PHE A 164 -9.81 12.93 14.38
C PHE A 164 -9.29 13.82 15.53
N SER A 165 -8.67 13.20 16.54
CA SER A 165 -8.05 13.95 17.62
C SER A 165 -6.98 14.93 17.12
N TYR A 166 -6.20 14.53 16.09
CA TYR A 166 -5.15 15.35 15.50
C TYR A 166 -5.71 16.52 14.70
N ILE A 167 -6.82 16.32 13.99
CA ILE A 167 -7.54 17.38 13.26
C ILE A 167 -8.13 18.39 14.26
N MET A 168 -8.68 17.93 15.39
CA MET A 168 -9.20 18.81 16.46
C MET A 168 -8.12 19.68 17.11
N LEU A 169 -6.85 19.26 17.05
CA LEU A 169 -5.69 20.06 17.48
C LEU A 169 -5.27 21.13 16.45
N GLY A 170 -6.04 21.32 15.36
CA GLY A 170 -5.83 22.38 14.36
C GLY A 170 -4.95 21.97 13.18
N MET A 171 -4.67 20.67 12.98
CA MET A 171 -3.94 20.22 11.79
C MET A 171 -4.86 20.11 10.58
N PRO A 172 -4.50 20.72 9.43
CA PRO A 172 -5.34 20.69 8.25
C PRO A 172 -5.42 19.26 7.67
N PRO A 173 -6.63 18.73 7.40
CA PRO A 173 -6.80 17.44 6.76
C PRO A 173 -6.33 17.49 5.30
N LYS A 174 -5.73 16.40 4.83
CA LYS A 174 -5.32 16.26 3.43
C LYS A 174 -6.51 15.77 2.59
N ILE A 175 -7.21 16.70 1.98
CA ILE A 175 -8.38 16.42 1.15
C ILE A 175 -7.98 16.40 -0.32
N MET A 176 -8.38 15.34 -1.05
CA MET A 176 -8.15 15.19 -2.48
C MET A 176 -9.44 15.48 -3.30
N TRP A 177 -9.29 15.66 -4.61
CA TRP A 177 -10.43 15.83 -5.50
C TRP A 177 -11.23 14.54 -5.63
N ALA A 178 -12.54 14.63 -5.41
CA ALA A 178 -13.47 13.49 -5.52
C ALA A 178 -14.10 13.44 -6.93
N GLY A 179 -13.28 13.25 -7.96
CA GLY A 179 -13.71 13.22 -9.35
C GLY A 179 -13.88 11.82 -9.93
N PRO A 180 -14.32 11.73 -11.20
CA PRO A 180 -14.40 10.45 -11.94
C PRO A 180 -13.07 9.73 -12.04
N ASN A 181 -11.96 10.47 -12.02
CA ASN A 181 -10.60 9.91 -11.93
C ASN A 181 -10.44 8.97 -10.73
N THR A 182 -11.06 9.31 -9.60
CA THR A 182 -11.00 8.50 -8.38
C THR A 182 -11.72 7.16 -8.55
N ILE A 183 -12.86 7.16 -9.22
CA ILE A 183 -13.65 5.93 -9.47
C ILE A 183 -12.91 5.04 -10.47
N ILE A 184 -12.45 5.62 -11.58
CA ILE A 184 -11.69 4.88 -12.59
C ILE A 184 -10.38 4.35 -12.00
N GLY A 185 -9.66 5.20 -11.26
CA GLY A 185 -8.40 4.84 -10.61
C GLY A 185 -8.58 3.75 -9.56
N GLY A 186 -9.58 3.88 -8.69
CA GLY A 186 -9.91 2.87 -7.69
C GLY A 186 -10.28 1.52 -8.31
N PHE A 187 -11.10 1.51 -9.36
CA PHE A 187 -11.46 0.28 -10.08
C PHE A 187 -10.22 -0.39 -10.70
N LEU A 188 -9.41 0.35 -11.46
CA LEU A 188 -8.19 -0.17 -12.07
C LEU A 188 -7.18 -0.66 -11.02
N PHE A 189 -7.05 0.09 -9.94
CA PHE A 189 -6.20 -0.31 -8.83
C PHE A 189 -6.68 -1.62 -8.20
N GLY A 190 -7.97 -1.73 -7.87
CA GLY A 190 -8.57 -2.96 -7.30
C GLY A 190 -8.41 -4.17 -8.21
N PHE A 191 -8.64 -4.00 -9.51
CA PHE A 191 -8.42 -5.03 -10.52
C PHE A 191 -6.94 -5.43 -10.61
N GLY A 192 -6.05 -4.44 -10.67
CA GLY A 192 -4.60 -4.64 -10.79
C GLY A 192 -3.97 -5.38 -9.62
N ILE A 193 -4.36 -5.07 -8.37
CA ILE A 193 -3.79 -5.70 -7.18
C ILE A 193 -4.19 -7.18 -7.03
N VAL A 194 -5.36 -7.57 -7.52
CA VAL A 194 -5.75 -8.99 -7.54
C VAL A 194 -4.92 -9.76 -8.57
N LEU A 195 -4.74 -9.22 -9.77
CA LEU A 195 -3.88 -9.82 -10.80
C LEU A 195 -2.41 -9.86 -10.41
N ALA A 196 -1.96 -8.90 -9.59
CA ALA A 196 -0.60 -8.85 -9.05
C ALA A 196 -0.39 -9.80 -7.87
N GLY A 197 -1.48 -10.23 -7.22
CA GLY A 197 -1.44 -11.06 -6.01
C GLY A 197 -1.05 -10.30 -4.74
N GLY A 198 -0.98 -8.96 -4.79
CA GLY A 198 -0.62 -8.13 -3.64
C GLY A 198 -0.92 -6.65 -3.89
N CYS A 199 -1.32 -5.93 -2.83
CA CYS A 199 -1.43 -4.47 -2.85
C CYS A 199 -0.05 -3.81 -2.72
N GLU A 200 0.01 -2.48 -2.73
CA GLU A 200 1.26 -1.72 -2.59
C GLU A 200 2.11 -2.17 -1.40
N CYS A 201 1.53 -2.26 -0.22
CA CYS A 201 2.24 -2.75 0.95
C CYS A 201 2.59 -4.23 0.82
N GLY A 202 1.68 -5.03 0.25
CA GLY A 202 1.81 -6.47 0.12
C GLY A 202 2.98 -6.90 -0.77
N TRP A 203 3.20 -6.23 -1.91
CA TRP A 203 4.32 -6.58 -2.78
C TRP A 203 5.66 -6.12 -2.19
N MET A 204 5.69 -4.95 -1.53
CA MET A 204 6.93 -4.39 -0.96
C MET A 204 7.57 -5.33 0.07
N TYR A 205 6.84 -5.74 1.11
CA TYR A 205 7.43 -6.59 2.14
C TYR A 205 7.74 -8.00 1.62
N ARG A 206 6.90 -8.56 0.74
CA ARG A 206 7.13 -9.89 0.17
C ARG A 206 8.31 -9.94 -0.79
N ALA A 207 8.56 -8.86 -1.54
CA ALA A 207 9.75 -8.73 -2.36
C ALA A 207 11.03 -8.79 -1.51
N VAL A 208 11.05 -8.09 -0.37
CA VAL A 208 12.16 -8.10 0.57
C VAL A 208 12.29 -9.46 1.29
N GLU A 209 11.18 -10.16 1.55
CA GLU A 209 11.18 -11.52 2.07
C GLU A 209 11.70 -12.59 1.08
N GLY A 210 12.03 -12.19 -0.16
CA GLY A 210 12.66 -13.05 -1.16
C GLY A 210 11.72 -13.64 -2.20
N GLN A 211 10.47 -13.20 -2.26
CA GLN A 211 9.53 -13.63 -3.29
C GLN A 211 9.77 -12.87 -4.59
N VAL A 212 10.59 -13.44 -5.48
CA VAL A 212 11.12 -12.79 -6.70
C VAL A 212 10.02 -12.21 -7.60
N HIS A 213 8.87 -12.86 -7.74
CA HIS A 213 7.80 -12.38 -8.62
C HIS A 213 7.25 -11.00 -8.20
N TYR A 214 7.36 -10.64 -6.91
CA TYR A 214 6.94 -9.31 -6.44
C TYR A 214 7.90 -8.19 -6.85
N TRP A 215 9.16 -8.48 -7.17
CA TRP A 215 10.04 -7.50 -7.82
C TRP A 215 9.54 -7.14 -9.21
N ILE A 216 9.06 -8.12 -9.97
CA ILE A 216 8.45 -7.88 -11.29
C ILE A 216 7.17 -7.05 -11.15
N VAL A 217 6.35 -7.33 -10.13
CA VAL A 217 5.16 -6.53 -9.83
C VAL A 217 5.54 -5.09 -9.48
N GLY A 218 6.58 -4.89 -8.67
CA GLY A 218 7.09 -3.57 -8.29
C GLY A 218 7.58 -2.77 -9.50
N ILE A 219 8.38 -3.39 -10.38
CA ILE A 219 8.82 -2.76 -11.64
C ILE A 219 7.61 -2.36 -12.49
N GLY A 220 6.64 -3.27 -12.64
CA GLY A 220 5.40 -2.97 -13.36
C GLY A 220 4.63 -1.80 -12.75
N ASN A 221 4.58 -1.71 -11.43
CA ASN A 221 3.94 -0.61 -10.72
C ASN A 221 4.63 0.74 -11.00
N VAL A 222 5.96 0.77 -10.94
CA VAL A 222 6.73 1.98 -11.29
C VAL A 222 6.46 2.40 -12.72
N ILE A 223 6.47 1.45 -13.68
CA ILE A 223 6.14 1.73 -15.08
C ILE A 223 4.73 2.31 -15.21
N GLY A 224 3.73 1.70 -14.57
CA GLY A 224 2.34 2.18 -14.61
C GLY A 224 2.18 3.59 -14.05
N ALA A 225 2.81 3.86 -12.91
CA ALA A 225 2.80 5.19 -12.28
C ALA A 225 3.52 6.24 -13.14
N SER A 226 4.65 5.87 -13.77
CA SER A 226 5.42 6.75 -14.66
C SER A 226 4.66 7.07 -15.95
N LEU A 227 3.99 6.08 -16.54
CA LEU A 227 3.14 6.28 -17.72
C LEU A 227 2.07 7.33 -17.45
N LEU A 228 1.38 7.24 -16.30
CA LEU A 228 0.38 8.24 -15.96
C LEU A 228 1.03 9.59 -15.66
N ALA A 229 2.17 9.63 -14.98
CA ALA A 229 2.85 10.89 -14.69
C ALA A 229 3.22 11.67 -15.96
N LEU A 230 3.65 10.96 -17.02
CA LEU A 230 3.96 11.55 -18.31
C LEU A 230 2.72 12.03 -19.09
N THR A 231 1.56 11.43 -18.83
CA THR A 231 0.31 11.72 -19.56
C THR A 231 -0.71 12.45 -18.68
N TRP A 232 -0.31 12.89 -17.48
CA TRP A 232 -1.18 13.52 -16.49
C TRP A 232 -1.94 14.72 -17.06
N ASP A 233 -1.24 15.62 -17.72
CA ASP A 233 -1.79 16.88 -18.20
C ASP A 233 -2.82 16.69 -19.31
N TYR A 234 -2.76 15.59 -20.06
CA TYR A 234 -3.66 15.34 -21.18
C TYR A 234 -5.08 14.94 -20.75
N TYR A 235 -5.22 14.10 -19.73
CA TYR A 235 -6.55 13.57 -19.37
C TYR A 235 -6.80 13.47 -17.86
N ALA A 236 -5.78 13.30 -17.05
CA ALA A 236 -5.96 13.08 -15.62
C ALA A 236 -6.21 14.41 -14.88
N GLU A 237 -5.51 15.48 -15.23
CA GLU A 237 -5.70 16.79 -14.63
C GLU A 237 -7.11 17.34 -14.86
N PRO A 238 -7.62 17.46 -16.11
CA PRO A 238 -8.97 17.98 -16.33
C PRO A 238 -10.05 17.11 -15.68
N LEU A 239 -9.84 15.79 -15.61
CA LEU A 239 -10.76 14.87 -14.96
C LEU A 239 -10.75 15.01 -13.43
N ALA A 240 -9.60 15.31 -12.83
CA ALA A 240 -9.44 15.50 -11.40
C ALA A 240 -9.93 16.87 -10.94
N THR A 241 -9.57 17.95 -11.66
CA THR A 241 -9.85 19.33 -11.27
C THR A 241 -11.29 19.77 -11.55
N SER A 242 -12.02 19.03 -12.39
CA SER A 242 -13.44 19.31 -12.69
C SER A 242 -14.36 19.22 -11.46
N PHE A 243 -13.90 18.59 -10.39
CA PHE A 243 -14.68 18.38 -9.18
C PHE A 243 -14.04 19.02 -7.97
N PRO A 244 -14.85 19.58 -7.04
CA PRO A 244 -14.32 20.23 -5.84
C PRO A 244 -13.68 19.22 -4.89
N ARG A 245 -12.82 19.73 -4.03
CA ARG A 245 -12.33 18.99 -2.86
C ARG A 245 -13.40 19.07 -1.79
N ILE A 246 -14.00 17.93 -1.46
CA ILE A 246 -15.11 17.85 -0.50
C ILE A 246 -14.64 17.10 0.74
N ASN A 247 -14.91 17.69 1.89
CA ASN A 247 -14.81 17.09 3.22
C ASN A 247 -16.21 16.87 3.77
N LEU A 248 -16.42 15.74 4.49
CA LEU A 248 -17.68 15.43 5.19
C LEU A 248 -17.71 16.07 6.56
#